data_c8fb103da9bda33724a7b3d72f78072a
#
_entry.id   c8fb103da9bda33724a7b3d72f78072a
#
_cell.length_a   1.000
_cell.length_b   1.000
_cell.length_c   1.000
_cell.angle_alpha   90.00
_cell.angle_beta   90.00
_cell.angle_gamma   90.00
#
_symmetry.space_group_name_H-M   'P 1'
#
loop_
_entity.id
_entity.type
_entity.pdbx_description
1 polymer ?
#
loop_
_entity_poly.entity_id
_entity_poly.type
_entity_poly.pdbx_seq_one_letter_code
_entity_poly.pdbx_strand_id
1 'polypeptide(L)'
;MNKPIKPCVCKNCGLLCYDNFCPRCGQKTDTDRLTFRSMARGFAAAIVGGENGLTHTIVQLFSHPNRLISNYINGKRKNYFAPFPLLFLALAVCLVVLQIATVDWAGALENFDMSIVKDADKATAGRLLQRTRAIYTFFFRYFTLISVLLAPILIIGVRICFGSAFRRRYNWAETTVMQTYLLVQMILCASVLTLVACAVPPLQY
;
A
#
# COMPACT_ATOMS: atom_id res chain seq x y z
N MET A 1 1.35 -22.00 -33.35
CA MET A 1 2.80 -22.22 -33.58
C MET A 1 3.50 -21.96 -32.22
N ASN A 2 3.94 -23.02 -31.55
CA ASN A 2 4.68 -22.89 -30.28
C ASN A 2 6.09 -22.35 -30.57
N LYS A 3 6.37 -21.18 -30.03
CA LYS A 3 7.71 -20.58 -30.06
C LYS A 3 8.68 -21.54 -29.35
N PRO A 4 9.84 -21.91 -29.92
CA PRO A 4 10.78 -22.78 -29.24
C PRO A 4 11.18 -22.15 -27.89
N ILE A 5 10.94 -22.89 -26.81
CA ILE A 5 11.20 -22.43 -25.45
C ILE A 5 12.71 -22.56 -25.21
N LYS A 6 13.40 -21.45 -25.08
CA LYS A 6 14.81 -21.44 -24.69
C LYS A 6 14.96 -21.91 -23.24
N PRO A 7 15.94 -22.76 -22.93
CA PRO A 7 16.21 -23.12 -21.54
C PRO A 7 16.47 -21.87 -20.69
N CYS A 8 15.79 -21.78 -19.57
CA CYS A 8 15.93 -20.63 -18.65
C CYS A 8 16.04 -21.09 -17.19
N VAL A 9 16.74 -20.32 -16.38
CA VAL A 9 16.83 -20.57 -14.95
C VAL A 9 15.67 -19.88 -14.25
N CYS A 10 14.89 -20.63 -13.47
CA CYS A 10 13.79 -20.08 -12.69
C CYS A 10 14.31 -19.05 -11.68
N LYS A 11 13.85 -17.80 -11.75
CA LYS A 11 14.28 -16.72 -10.85
C LYS A 11 13.84 -16.92 -9.41
N ASN A 12 12.85 -17.80 -9.15
CA ASN A 12 12.36 -18.07 -7.80
C ASN A 12 13.14 -19.19 -7.09
N CYS A 13 13.32 -20.36 -7.74
CA CYS A 13 13.92 -21.54 -7.11
C CYS A 13 15.26 -21.97 -7.71
N GLY A 14 15.75 -21.32 -8.77
CA GLY A 14 17.04 -21.61 -9.40
C GLY A 14 17.05 -22.84 -10.31
N LEU A 15 15.92 -23.55 -10.49
CA LEU A 15 15.86 -24.75 -11.34
C LEU A 15 15.94 -24.37 -12.81
N LEU A 16 16.66 -25.15 -13.61
CA LEU A 16 16.66 -25.04 -15.07
C LEU A 16 15.31 -25.53 -15.62
N CYS A 17 14.65 -24.69 -16.39
CA CYS A 17 13.32 -24.94 -16.93
C CYS A 17 13.33 -24.91 -18.46
N TYR A 18 12.53 -25.80 -19.05
CA TYR A 18 12.34 -25.92 -20.51
C TYR A 18 10.90 -25.58 -20.92
N ASP A 19 10.02 -25.30 -19.94
CA ASP A 19 8.59 -25.02 -20.14
C ASP A 19 8.22 -23.59 -19.70
N ASN A 20 6.99 -23.19 -20.03
CA ASN A 20 6.43 -21.88 -19.65
C ASN A 20 6.30 -21.68 -18.13
N PHE A 21 6.26 -22.79 -17.37
CA PHE A 21 6.17 -22.78 -15.91
C PHE A 21 7.24 -23.68 -15.31
N CYS A 22 7.80 -23.26 -14.21
CA CYS A 22 8.78 -24.07 -13.46
C CYS A 22 8.11 -25.30 -12.86
N PRO A 23 8.57 -26.54 -13.14
CA PRO A 23 7.96 -27.78 -12.63
C PRO A 23 8.09 -27.89 -11.10
N ARG A 24 9.08 -27.23 -10.48
CA ARG A 24 9.30 -27.27 -9.04
C ARG A 24 8.44 -26.31 -8.25
N CYS A 25 8.31 -25.05 -8.69
CA CYS A 25 7.63 -24.01 -7.90
C CYS A 25 6.40 -23.40 -8.60
N GLY A 26 6.11 -23.80 -9.84
CA GLY A 26 4.98 -23.28 -10.59
C GLY A 26 5.10 -21.82 -11.05
N GLN A 27 6.27 -21.16 -10.84
CA GLN A 27 6.46 -19.81 -11.33
C GLN A 27 6.56 -19.79 -12.84
N LYS A 28 5.95 -18.80 -13.48
CA LYS A 28 6.13 -18.55 -14.89
C LYS A 28 7.61 -18.28 -15.18
N THR A 29 8.18 -18.98 -16.15
CA THR A 29 9.61 -18.91 -16.49
C THR A 29 9.99 -17.60 -17.17
N ASP A 30 9.08 -17.06 -18.00
CA ASP A 30 9.22 -15.75 -18.61
C ASP A 30 8.83 -14.64 -17.61
N THR A 31 9.78 -14.30 -16.73
CA THR A 31 9.67 -13.18 -15.80
C THR A 31 10.58 -12.04 -16.22
N ASP A 32 10.20 -11.36 -17.30
CA ASP A 32 10.86 -10.16 -17.77
C ASP A 32 10.77 -9.01 -16.76
N ARG A 33 11.55 -7.96 -17.07
CA ARG A 33 11.50 -6.70 -16.34
C ARG A 33 10.06 -6.19 -16.22
N LEU A 34 9.71 -5.64 -15.07
CA LEU A 34 8.36 -5.15 -14.82
C LEU A 34 7.94 -4.08 -15.84
N THR A 35 6.74 -4.26 -16.38
CA THR A 35 6.06 -3.29 -17.25
C THR A 35 4.62 -3.15 -16.78
N PHE A 36 3.97 -2.02 -17.07
CA PHE A 36 2.55 -1.82 -16.72
C PHE A 36 1.65 -2.92 -17.30
N ARG A 37 1.94 -3.39 -18.52
CA ARG A 37 1.21 -4.50 -19.14
C ARG A 37 1.38 -5.82 -18.37
N SER A 38 2.58 -6.11 -17.84
CA SER A 38 2.82 -7.31 -17.02
C SER A 38 2.12 -7.21 -15.67
N MET A 39 2.01 -6.01 -15.11
CA MET A 39 1.30 -5.74 -13.85
C MET A 39 -0.20 -5.91 -14.01
N ALA A 40 -0.80 -5.40 -15.10
CA ALA A 40 -2.23 -5.58 -15.39
C ALA A 40 -2.60 -7.07 -15.55
N ARG A 41 -1.76 -7.85 -16.24
CA ARG A 41 -1.96 -9.31 -16.36
C ARG A 41 -1.84 -10.03 -15.01
N GLY A 42 -0.89 -9.62 -14.18
CA GLY A 42 -0.73 -10.14 -12.82
C GLY A 42 -1.93 -9.82 -11.92
N PHE A 43 -2.54 -8.65 -12.08
CA PHE A 43 -3.76 -8.26 -11.38
C PHE A 43 -4.93 -9.21 -11.70
N ALA A 44 -5.18 -9.45 -12.99
CA ALA A 44 -6.25 -10.37 -13.41
C ALA A 44 -6.02 -11.81 -12.88
N ALA A 45 -4.78 -12.28 -12.92
CA ALA A 45 -4.42 -13.61 -12.42
C ALA A 45 -4.59 -13.73 -10.89
N ALA A 46 -4.30 -12.67 -10.13
CA ALA A 46 -4.44 -12.68 -8.66
C ALA A 46 -5.91 -12.71 -8.22
N ILE A 47 -6.82 -12.10 -8.99
CA ILE A 47 -8.28 -12.14 -8.69
C ILE A 47 -8.83 -13.56 -8.89
N VAL A 48 -8.37 -14.26 -9.92
CA VAL A 48 -8.90 -15.59 -10.29
C VAL A 48 -8.18 -16.72 -9.54
N GLY A 49 -6.92 -16.54 -9.16
CA GLY A 49 -6.00 -17.60 -8.80
C GLY A 49 -5.80 -17.88 -7.30
N GLY A 50 -6.52 -17.25 -6.37
CA GLY A 50 -6.49 -17.58 -4.93
C GLY A 50 -5.10 -17.87 -4.35
N GLU A 51 -4.13 -16.97 -4.47
CA GLU A 51 -2.72 -17.30 -4.21
C GLU A 51 -2.34 -17.30 -2.73
N ASN A 52 -1.64 -18.37 -2.31
CA ASN A 52 -1.15 -18.65 -0.96
C ASN A 52 -0.04 -17.69 -0.43
N GLY A 53 0.21 -16.58 -1.11
CA GLY A 53 1.29 -15.65 -0.77
C GLY A 53 0.90 -14.46 0.11
N LEU A 54 -0.37 -14.29 0.46
CA LEU A 54 -0.86 -13.09 1.16
C LEU A 54 -0.23 -12.93 2.54
N THR A 55 -0.34 -13.94 3.39
CA THR A 55 0.19 -13.91 4.77
C THR A 55 1.70 -13.70 4.76
N HIS A 56 2.41 -14.44 3.89
CA HIS A 56 3.86 -14.29 3.73
C HIS A 56 4.23 -12.87 3.26
N THR A 57 3.47 -12.28 2.35
CA THR A 57 3.70 -10.91 1.87
C THR A 57 3.48 -9.89 2.99
N ILE A 58 2.40 -10.01 3.76
CA ILE A 58 2.11 -9.10 4.88
C ILE A 58 3.22 -9.20 5.93
N VAL A 59 3.59 -10.40 6.36
CA VAL A 59 4.67 -10.58 7.35
C VAL A 59 5.99 -9.98 6.86
N GLN A 60 6.36 -10.25 5.60
CA GLN A 60 7.59 -9.68 5.04
C GLN A 60 7.52 -8.18 4.82
N LEU A 61 6.36 -7.63 4.54
CA LEU A 61 6.17 -6.19 4.37
C LEU A 61 6.50 -5.42 5.65
N PHE A 62 6.20 -5.99 6.82
CA PHE A 62 6.51 -5.37 8.11
C PHE A 62 7.90 -5.73 8.65
N SER A 63 8.38 -6.95 8.41
CA SER A 63 9.68 -7.40 8.94
C SER A 63 10.86 -6.99 8.04
N HIS A 64 10.74 -7.17 6.73
CA HIS A 64 11.84 -6.96 5.78
C HIS A 64 11.35 -6.36 4.44
N PRO A 65 10.79 -5.12 4.42
CA PRO A 65 10.20 -4.52 3.22
C PRO A 65 11.18 -4.43 2.05
N ASN A 66 12.44 -4.12 2.32
CA ASN A 66 13.47 -4.05 1.29
C ASN A 66 13.69 -5.38 0.57
N ARG A 67 13.67 -6.50 1.32
CA ARG A 67 13.84 -7.85 0.76
C ARG A 67 12.64 -8.23 -0.10
N LEU A 68 11.43 -7.95 0.37
CA LEU A 68 10.19 -8.19 -0.36
C LEU A 68 10.21 -7.45 -1.70
N ILE A 69 10.41 -6.14 -1.66
CA ILE A 69 10.39 -5.27 -2.83
C ILE A 69 11.49 -5.69 -3.83
N SER A 70 12.71 -5.89 -3.35
CA SER A 70 13.84 -6.31 -4.19
C SER A 70 13.59 -7.67 -4.86
N ASN A 71 13.10 -8.65 -4.12
CA ASN A 71 12.77 -9.98 -4.65
C ASN A 71 11.69 -9.90 -5.72
N TYR A 72 10.62 -9.13 -5.47
CA TYR A 72 9.53 -8.97 -6.42
C TYR A 72 9.97 -8.31 -7.73
N ILE A 73 10.79 -7.25 -7.65
CA ILE A 73 11.33 -6.54 -8.82
C ILE A 73 12.29 -7.46 -9.60
N ASN A 74 13.13 -8.23 -8.91
CA ASN A 74 14.06 -9.18 -9.52
C ASN A 74 13.38 -10.41 -10.12
N GLY A 75 12.06 -10.52 -10.02
CA GLY A 75 11.26 -11.54 -10.68
C GLY A 75 10.92 -12.76 -9.83
N LYS A 76 11.19 -12.76 -8.52
CA LYS A 76 10.69 -13.77 -7.57
C LYS A 76 9.26 -13.40 -7.17
N ARG A 77 8.26 -13.83 -7.94
CA ARG A 77 6.87 -13.34 -7.76
C ARG A 77 5.92 -14.39 -7.23
N LYS A 78 6.27 -15.69 -7.30
CA LYS A 78 5.36 -16.80 -6.95
C LYS A 78 4.92 -16.78 -5.48
N ASN A 79 5.82 -16.40 -4.58
CA ASN A 79 5.57 -16.40 -3.14
C ASN A 79 5.06 -15.05 -2.62
N TYR A 80 4.86 -14.08 -3.50
CA TYR A 80 4.44 -12.74 -3.14
C TYR A 80 3.12 -12.39 -3.77
N PHE A 81 2.24 -11.81 -3.00
CA PHE A 81 0.98 -11.28 -3.49
C PHE A 81 1.23 -10.03 -4.35
N ALA A 82 0.53 -9.91 -5.46
CA ALA A 82 0.72 -8.79 -6.38
C ALA A 82 0.37 -7.45 -5.72
N PRO A 83 1.13 -6.36 -5.98
CA PRO A 83 1.00 -5.10 -5.24
C PRO A 83 -0.37 -4.43 -5.39
N PHE A 84 -0.96 -4.41 -6.59
CA PHE A 84 -2.26 -3.76 -6.79
C PHE A 84 -3.43 -4.48 -6.12
N PRO A 85 -3.62 -5.81 -6.28
CA PRO A 85 -4.64 -6.53 -5.51
C PRO A 85 -4.46 -6.37 -4.01
N LEU A 86 -3.21 -6.34 -3.53
CA LEU A 86 -2.92 -6.10 -2.12
C LEU A 86 -3.34 -4.70 -1.68
N LEU A 87 -3.15 -3.68 -2.51
CA LEU A 87 -3.62 -2.33 -2.25
C LEU A 87 -5.15 -2.28 -2.12
N PHE A 88 -5.88 -2.89 -3.06
CA PHE A 88 -7.34 -2.93 -2.98
C PHE A 88 -7.83 -3.66 -1.73
N LEU A 89 -7.18 -4.76 -1.35
CA LEU A 89 -7.49 -5.48 -0.13
C LEU A 89 -7.23 -4.61 1.12
N ALA A 90 -6.09 -3.92 1.18
CA ALA A 90 -5.76 -3.02 2.29
C ALA A 90 -6.75 -1.85 2.40
N LEU A 91 -7.16 -1.27 1.26
CA LEU A 91 -8.20 -0.23 1.21
C LEU A 91 -9.55 -0.76 1.70
N ALA A 92 -9.95 -1.96 1.30
CA ALA A 92 -11.19 -2.58 1.77
C ALA A 92 -11.16 -2.80 3.30
N VAL A 93 -10.06 -3.32 3.83
CA VAL A 93 -9.86 -3.47 5.29
C VAL A 93 -9.93 -2.12 5.99
N CYS A 94 -9.27 -1.09 5.46
CA CYS A 94 -9.32 0.25 6.01
C CYS A 94 -10.74 0.82 6.06
N LEU A 95 -11.53 0.65 4.98
CA LEU A 95 -12.92 1.08 4.94
C LEU A 95 -13.77 0.37 6.00
N VAL A 96 -13.61 -0.94 6.15
CA VAL A 96 -14.32 -1.71 7.19
C VAL A 96 -13.93 -1.22 8.59
N VAL A 97 -12.64 -1.00 8.83
CA VAL A 97 -12.14 -0.46 10.10
C VAL A 97 -12.74 0.91 10.39
N LEU A 98 -12.78 1.80 9.41
CA LEU A 98 -13.37 3.14 9.56
C LEU A 98 -14.89 3.09 9.82
N GLN A 99 -15.61 2.08 9.32
CA GLN A 99 -17.04 1.89 9.59
C GLN A 99 -17.29 1.33 11.01
N ILE A 100 -16.43 0.41 11.46
CA ILE A 100 -16.53 -0.17 12.81
C ILE A 100 -16.05 0.82 13.86
N ALA A 101 -15.00 1.58 13.55
CA ALA A 101 -14.45 2.62 14.38
C ALA A 101 -15.47 3.77 14.45
N THR A 102 -16.40 3.69 15.39
CA THR A 102 -17.35 4.77 15.75
C THR A 102 -16.61 5.93 16.44
N VAL A 103 -15.37 6.21 16.03
CA VAL A 103 -14.61 7.32 16.58
C VAL A 103 -15.27 8.59 16.09
N ASP A 104 -16.00 9.25 16.99
CA ASP A 104 -16.45 10.62 16.77
C ASP A 104 -15.26 11.58 16.88
N TRP A 105 -14.42 11.59 15.82
CA TRP A 105 -13.31 12.53 15.71
C TRP A 105 -13.76 13.99 15.84
N ALA A 106 -15.01 14.26 15.55
CA ALA A 106 -15.60 15.56 15.70
C ALA A 106 -15.88 15.84 17.18
N GLY A 107 -16.39 14.87 17.93
CA GLY A 107 -16.57 14.98 19.38
C GLY A 107 -15.23 15.02 20.15
N ALA A 108 -14.23 14.28 19.70
CA ALA A 108 -12.88 14.36 20.29
C ALA A 108 -12.26 15.76 20.14
N LEU A 109 -12.56 16.48 19.05
CA LEU A 109 -12.15 17.87 18.87
C LEU A 109 -13.00 18.86 19.70
N GLU A 110 -14.27 18.54 19.99
CA GLU A 110 -15.12 19.35 20.90
C GLU A 110 -14.66 19.26 22.35
N ASN A 111 -14.15 18.11 22.77
CA ASN A 111 -13.59 17.89 24.11
C ASN A 111 -12.15 18.41 24.27
N PHE A 112 -11.56 18.98 23.20
CA PHE A 112 -10.26 19.64 23.32
C PHE A 112 -10.42 20.85 24.24
N ASP A 113 -9.77 20.79 25.41
CA ASP A 113 -9.92 21.76 26.48
C ASP A 113 -9.52 23.17 26.00
N MET A 114 -10.54 23.99 25.75
CA MET A 114 -10.41 25.40 25.36
C MET A 114 -9.78 26.28 26.46
N SER A 115 -9.51 25.71 27.63
CA SER A 115 -8.83 26.44 28.72
C SER A 115 -7.40 26.82 28.39
N ILE A 116 -6.77 26.09 27.45
CA ILE A 116 -5.42 26.38 26.96
C ILE A 116 -5.40 27.68 26.11
N VAL A 117 -6.56 28.11 25.60
CA VAL A 117 -6.71 29.29 24.71
C VAL A 117 -7.29 30.46 25.51
N LYS A 118 -6.67 30.80 26.64
CA LYS A 118 -7.19 31.83 27.58
C LYS A 118 -7.28 33.24 27.01
N ASP A 119 -6.48 33.56 25.98
CA ASP A 119 -6.36 34.91 25.41
C ASP A 119 -6.90 35.04 23.97
N ALA A 120 -7.47 34.00 23.40
CA ALA A 120 -8.05 34.08 22.08
C ALA A 120 -9.53 34.46 22.16
N ASP A 121 -9.96 35.37 21.28
CA ASP A 121 -11.36 35.68 21.07
C ASP A 121 -12.16 34.39 20.84
N LYS A 122 -13.12 34.07 21.74
CA LYS A 122 -13.96 32.88 21.67
C LYS A 122 -14.66 32.68 20.34
N ALA A 123 -15.02 33.77 19.67
CA ALA A 123 -15.64 33.72 18.34
C ALA A 123 -14.65 33.27 17.25
N THR A 124 -13.39 33.66 17.36
CA THR A 124 -12.32 33.23 16.42
C THR A 124 -11.93 31.77 16.66
N ALA A 125 -11.83 31.36 17.92
CA ALA A 125 -11.57 29.97 18.29
C ALA A 125 -12.70 29.02 17.82
N GLY A 126 -13.96 29.40 17.98
CA GLY A 126 -15.11 28.64 17.50
C GLY A 126 -15.13 28.48 15.97
N ARG A 127 -14.81 29.56 15.24
CA ARG A 127 -14.68 29.51 13.75
C ARG A 127 -13.52 28.60 13.32
N LEU A 128 -12.40 28.64 14.03
CA LEU A 128 -11.26 27.78 13.75
C LEU A 128 -11.60 26.32 13.98
N LEU A 129 -12.23 26.01 15.11
CA LEU A 129 -12.65 24.65 15.47
C LEU A 129 -13.64 24.08 14.42
N GLN A 130 -14.63 24.89 14.00
CA GLN A 130 -15.59 24.47 12.99
C GLN A 130 -14.92 24.20 11.63
N ARG A 131 -13.96 25.03 11.22
CA ARG A 131 -13.17 24.81 9.99
C ARG A 131 -12.32 23.55 10.10
N THR A 132 -11.65 23.35 11.22
CA THR A 132 -10.83 22.15 11.49
C THR A 132 -11.70 20.91 11.42
N ARG A 133 -12.87 20.91 12.07
CA ARG A 133 -13.85 19.81 12.01
C ARG A 133 -14.25 19.50 10.56
N ALA A 134 -14.59 20.51 9.77
CA ALA A 134 -14.95 20.31 8.37
C ALA A 134 -13.82 19.70 7.54
N ILE A 135 -12.56 20.14 7.75
CA ILE A 135 -11.38 19.61 7.09
C ILE A 135 -11.15 18.13 7.48
N TYR A 136 -11.20 17.80 8.77
CA TYR A 136 -11.03 16.43 9.23
C TYR A 136 -12.11 15.50 8.69
N THR A 137 -13.39 15.90 8.78
CA THR A 137 -14.51 15.12 8.25
C THR A 137 -14.36 14.87 6.74
N PHE A 138 -13.98 15.90 5.99
CA PHE A 138 -13.69 15.79 4.56
C PHE A 138 -12.51 14.81 4.31
N PHE A 139 -11.41 14.97 5.05
CA PHE A 139 -10.21 14.15 4.87
C PHE A 139 -10.47 12.67 5.18
N PHE A 140 -11.14 12.36 6.28
CA PHE A 140 -11.48 10.98 6.64
C PHE A 140 -12.49 10.37 5.67
N ARG A 141 -13.50 11.13 5.25
CA ARG A 141 -14.51 10.67 4.28
C ARG A 141 -13.89 10.31 2.93
N TYR A 142 -12.92 11.08 2.48
CA TYR A 142 -12.29 10.90 1.17
C TYR A 142 -10.87 10.33 1.24
N PHE A 143 -10.44 9.86 2.40
CA PHE A 143 -9.07 9.37 2.64
C PHE A 143 -8.62 8.36 1.58
N THR A 144 -9.47 7.39 1.26
CA THR A 144 -9.18 6.36 0.26
C THR A 144 -8.97 6.96 -1.13
N LEU A 145 -9.85 7.86 -1.56
CA LEU A 145 -9.73 8.55 -2.86
C LEU A 145 -8.49 9.43 -2.91
N ILE A 146 -8.25 10.20 -1.85
CA ILE A 146 -7.08 11.07 -1.73
C ILE A 146 -5.79 10.25 -1.81
N SER A 147 -5.72 9.12 -1.10
CA SER A 147 -4.54 8.24 -1.10
C SER A 147 -4.24 7.69 -2.49
N VAL A 148 -5.27 7.26 -3.23
CA VAL A 148 -5.10 6.74 -4.60
C VAL A 148 -4.68 7.86 -5.56
N LEU A 149 -5.26 9.06 -5.45
CA LEU A 149 -4.91 10.21 -6.30
C LEU A 149 -3.51 10.76 -6.00
N LEU A 150 -3.05 10.68 -4.74
CA LEU A 150 -1.69 11.09 -4.36
C LEU A 150 -0.62 10.10 -4.82
N ALA A 151 -0.96 8.83 -5.05
CA ALA A 151 0.02 7.81 -5.43
C ALA A 151 0.86 8.19 -6.67
N PRO A 152 0.31 8.67 -7.81
CA PRO A 152 1.10 9.09 -8.95
C PRO A 152 2.00 10.31 -8.63
N ILE A 153 1.54 11.23 -7.80
CA ILE A 153 2.33 12.40 -7.37
C ILE A 153 3.53 11.94 -6.54
N LEU A 154 3.34 10.99 -5.62
CA LEU A 154 4.42 10.40 -4.84
C LEU A 154 5.44 9.66 -5.72
N ILE A 155 4.98 8.93 -6.75
CA ILE A 155 5.87 8.24 -7.70
C ILE A 155 6.76 9.26 -8.43
N ILE A 156 6.17 10.35 -8.90
CA ILE A 156 6.91 11.45 -9.56
C ILE A 156 7.88 12.09 -8.58
N GLY A 157 7.43 12.42 -7.37
CA GLY A 157 8.25 13.03 -6.31
C GLY A 157 9.47 12.20 -5.96
N VAL A 158 9.30 10.89 -5.74
CA VAL A 158 10.43 9.97 -5.48
C VAL A 158 11.42 9.96 -6.63
N ARG A 159 10.97 9.93 -7.87
CA ARG A 159 11.86 9.94 -9.04
C ARG A 159 12.62 11.26 -9.21
N ILE A 160 12.06 12.36 -8.77
CA ILE A 160 12.74 13.68 -8.77
C ILE A 160 13.76 13.72 -7.63
N CYS A 161 13.35 13.40 -6.40
CA CYS A 161 14.19 13.47 -5.20
C CYS A 161 15.42 12.55 -5.27
N PHE A 162 15.25 11.31 -5.71
CA PHE A 162 16.36 10.36 -5.81
C PHE A 162 17.25 10.53 -7.06
N GLY A 163 16.92 11.46 -7.94
CA GLY A 163 17.75 11.93 -9.02
C GLY A 163 18.01 10.93 -10.15
N SER A 164 19.07 11.19 -10.93
CA SER A 164 19.37 10.47 -12.18
C SER A 164 19.82 9.03 -11.95
N ALA A 165 20.57 8.75 -10.87
CA ALA A 165 21.07 7.40 -10.56
C ALA A 165 19.91 6.41 -10.31
N PHE A 166 18.90 6.83 -9.55
CA PHE A 166 17.70 6.03 -9.30
C PHE A 166 16.91 5.79 -10.60
N ARG A 167 16.73 6.82 -11.42
CA ARG A 167 16.00 6.74 -12.70
C ARG A 167 16.67 5.81 -13.71
N ARG A 168 17.98 5.69 -13.69
CA ARG A 168 18.74 4.73 -14.54
C ARG A 168 18.55 3.29 -14.05
N ARG A 169 18.45 3.08 -12.74
CA ARG A 169 18.36 1.76 -12.13
C ARG A 169 16.92 1.18 -12.20
N TYR A 170 15.92 2.02 -11.92
CA TYR A 170 14.52 1.60 -11.82
C TYR A 170 13.65 2.27 -12.87
N ASN A 171 12.83 1.48 -13.54
CA ASN A 171 11.83 2.00 -14.49
C ASN A 171 10.59 2.52 -13.75
N TRP A 172 9.65 3.12 -14.46
CA TRP A 172 8.40 3.66 -13.90
C TRP A 172 7.56 2.57 -13.22
N ALA A 173 7.42 1.40 -13.84
CA ALA A 173 6.65 0.30 -13.28
C ALA A 173 7.27 -0.25 -11.98
N GLU A 174 8.60 -0.36 -11.92
CA GLU A 174 9.31 -0.78 -10.72
C GLU A 174 9.15 0.24 -9.58
N THR A 175 9.21 1.54 -9.89
CA THR A 175 8.95 2.61 -8.90
C THR A 175 7.50 2.56 -8.40
N THR A 176 6.54 2.31 -9.29
CA THR A 176 5.12 2.15 -8.91
C THR A 176 4.94 0.96 -7.96
N VAL A 177 5.58 -0.17 -8.21
CA VAL A 177 5.53 -1.34 -7.31
C VAL A 177 6.08 -1.01 -5.92
N MET A 178 7.24 -0.32 -5.85
CA MET A 178 7.81 0.13 -4.57
C MET A 178 6.82 0.98 -3.79
N GLN A 179 6.27 2.00 -4.43
CA GLN A 179 5.33 2.94 -3.79
C GLN A 179 4.02 2.25 -3.39
N THR A 180 3.53 1.31 -4.20
CA THR A 180 2.30 0.58 -3.87
C THR A 180 2.48 -0.27 -2.61
N TYR A 181 3.59 -0.98 -2.44
CA TYR A 181 3.86 -1.74 -1.21
C TYR A 181 4.00 -0.83 0.02
N LEU A 182 4.70 0.31 -0.12
CA LEU A 182 4.81 1.29 0.97
C LEU A 182 3.45 1.89 1.34
N LEU A 183 2.62 2.21 0.34
CA LEU A 183 1.26 2.72 0.57
C LEU A 183 0.39 1.69 1.29
N VAL A 184 0.45 0.42 0.90
CA VAL A 184 -0.22 -0.68 1.60
C VAL A 184 0.21 -0.75 3.07
N GLN A 185 1.52 -0.68 3.33
CA GLN A 185 2.05 -0.70 4.69
C GLN A 185 1.50 0.46 5.52
N MET A 186 1.49 1.68 4.96
CA MET A 186 0.95 2.86 5.64
C MET A 186 -0.56 2.72 5.94
N ILE A 187 -1.35 2.21 4.99
CA ILE A 187 -2.79 2.00 5.16
C ILE A 187 -3.06 0.97 6.27
N LEU A 188 -2.33 -0.15 6.28
CA LEU A 188 -2.49 -1.17 7.31
C LEU A 188 -2.07 -0.66 8.69
N CYS A 189 -0.96 0.09 8.80
CA CYS A 189 -0.57 0.75 10.05
C CYS A 189 -1.65 1.71 10.54
N ALA A 190 -2.18 2.56 9.66
CA ALA A 190 -3.24 3.50 10.00
C ALA A 190 -4.50 2.76 10.49
N SER A 191 -4.88 1.66 9.85
CA SER A 191 -6.02 0.83 10.26
C SER A 191 -5.83 0.24 11.67
N VAL A 192 -4.64 -0.28 11.98
CA VAL A 192 -4.32 -0.82 13.31
C VAL A 192 -4.34 0.31 14.36
N LEU A 193 -3.73 1.46 14.08
CA LEU A 193 -3.74 2.61 15.00
C LEU A 193 -5.16 3.10 15.29
N THR A 194 -6.03 3.13 14.27
CA THR A 194 -7.44 3.49 14.45
C THR A 194 -8.15 2.51 15.37
N LEU A 195 -7.96 1.20 15.20
CA LEU A 195 -8.54 0.18 16.09
C LEU A 195 -8.02 0.31 17.53
N VAL A 196 -6.72 0.55 17.71
CA VAL A 196 -6.12 0.76 19.04
C VAL A 196 -6.70 2.01 19.69
N ALA A 197 -6.82 3.11 18.94
CA ALA A 197 -7.42 4.36 19.45
C ALA A 197 -8.88 4.17 19.90
N CYS A 198 -9.65 3.30 19.21
CA CYS A 198 -11.01 2.96 19.62
C CYS A 198 -11.06 2.07 20.86
N ALA A 199 -10.07 1.20 21.05
CA ALA A 199 -10.01 0.28 22.18
C ALA A 199 -9.54 0.93 23.48
N VAL A 200 -8.82 2.06 23.40
CA VAL A 200 -8.38 2.83 24.56
C VAL A 200 -9.49 3.82 24.92
N PRO A 201 -10.17 3.65 26.07
CA PRO A 201 -11.17 4.64 26.51
C PRO A 201 -10.49 6.01 26.66
N PRO A 202 -11.17 7.10 26.28
CA PRO A 202 -10.61 8.43 26.49
C PRO A 202 -10.30 8.59 27.98
N LEU A 203 -9.04 8.82 28.31
CA LEU A 203 -8.64 9.18 29.67
C LEU A 203 -9.42 10.44 30.01
N GLN A 204 -10.44 10.30 30.85
CA GLN A 204 -11.14 11.42 31.46
C GLN A 204 -10.15 12.06 32.43
N TYR A 205 -9.53 13.14 32.00
CA TYR A 205 -8.85 14.10 32.85
C TYR A 205 -9.74 15.32 33.08
#